data_d3c1d4bfb95f360300cbafa3db1ea843
#
_entry.id   d3c1d4bfb95f360300cbafa3db1ea843
#
_cell.length_a   1.000
_cell.length_b   1.000
_cell.length_c   1.000
_cell.angle_alpha   90.00
_cell.angle_beta   90.00
_cell.angle_gamma   90.00
#
_symmetry.space_group_name_H-M   'P 1'
#
loop_
_entity.id
_entity.type
_entity.pdbx_description
1 polymer ?
#
loop_
_entity_poly.entity_id
_entity_poly.type
_entity_poly.pdbx_seq_one_letter_code
_entity_poly.pdbx_strand_id
1 'polypeptide(L)'
;MLVMKGMTMASTWLVDTALMQDVSAQISDTATDDTFELQLELFKRTKISFLSDSTTVYRMNLGSDSKPMTLETAERRFTGILDSQIKYLNKYPDQDIQRISHLALVKDRDLDILVFKKDRQIEDLDLRLNQVSRISHDQNEYIEVLKKENQDFQSELNRIQSLYDDLQIQYNSVVTSRRWTIPTKIINFFRRSK
;
A
#
# COMPACT_ATOMS: atom_id res chain seq x y z
N MET A 1 21.85 -2.08 -30.30
CA MET A 1 21.75 -1.69 -28.87
C MET A 1 20.42 -1.00 -28.52
N LEU A 2 19.81 -0.22 -29.41
CA LEU A 2 18.47 0.40 -29.22
C LEU A 2 17.31 -0.60 -29.18
N VAL A 3 17.48 -1.81 -29.72
CA VAL A 3 16.48 -2.89 -29.66
C VAL A 3 16.28 -3.40 -28.22
N MET A 4 17.27 -3.23 -27.35
CA MET A 4 17.26 -3.83 -26.02
C MET A 4 16.53 -2.99 -24.98
N LYS A 5 16.75 -1.68 -24.94
CA LYS A 5 16.00 -0.72 -24.08
C LYS A 5 16.28 0.70 -24.57
N GLY A 6 15.27 1.48 -24.78
CA GLY A 6 15.45 2.84 -25.24
C GLY A 6 14.16 3.50 -25.68
N MET A 7 13.06 3.12 -25.03
CA MET A 7 11.79 3.77 -25.33
C MET A 7 11.87 5.23 -24.90
N THR A 8 11.64 6.11 -25.85
CA THR A 8 11.37 7.51 -25.59
C THR A 8 9.89 7.77 -25.80
N MET A 9 9.35 8.77 -25.11
CA MET A 9 7.93 9.07 -25.24
C MET A 9 7.65 9.75 -26.57
N ALA A 10 6.76 9.19 -27.39
CA ALA A 10 6.39 9.73 -28.70
C ALA A 10 5.93 11.21 -28.64
N SER A 11 5.29 11.62 -27.55
CA SER A 11 4.88 12.99 -27.28
C SER A 11 6.05 14.00 -27.16
N THR A 12 7.29 13.51 -27.06
CA THR A 12 8.50 14.34 -26.96
C THR A 12 9.29 14.40 -28.27
N TRP A 13 8.81 13.78 -29.36
CA TRP A 13 9.53 13.73 -30.62
C TRP A 13 9.19 14.92 -31.50
N LEU A 14 10.24 15.49 -32.11
CA LEU A 14 10.13 16.35 -33.25
C LEU A 14 10.71 15.61 -34.44
N VAL A 15 9.86 15.25 -35.39
CA VAL A 15 10.21 14.45 -36.57
C VAL A 15 9.82 15.21 -37.82
N ASP A 16 10.65 15.13 -38.86
CA ASP A 16 10.27 15.61 -40.19
C ASP A 16 8.99 14.93 -40.67
N THR A 17 8.05 15.72 -41.20
CA THR A 17 6.73 15.24 -41.58
C THR A 17 6.76 14.17 -42.68
N ALA A 18 7.63 14.35 -43.69
CA ALA A 18 7.74 13.40 -44.79
C ALA A 18 8.36 12.08 -44.31
N LEU A 19 9.38 12.15 -43.46
CA LEU A 19 9.95 10.96 -42.83
C LEU A 19 8.94 10.22 -41.97
N MET A 20 8.15 10.95 -41.17
CA MET A 20 7.12 10.36 -40.32
C MET A 20 6.04 9.65 -41.14
N GLN A 21 5.57 10.27 -42.23
CA GLN A 21 4.61 9.67 -43.13
C GLN A 21 5.13 8.40 -43.80
N ASP A 22 6.38 8.42 -44.30
CA ASP A 22 7.01 7.28 -44.94
C ASP A 22 7.20 6.12 -43.97
N VAL A 23 7.63 6.40 -42.73
CA VAL A 23 7.81 5.38 -41.69
C VAL A 23 6.46 4.81 -41.23
N SER A 24 5.47 5.65 -40.99
CA SER A 24 4.14 5.22 -40.55
C SER A 24 3.45 4.33 -41.59
N ALA A 25 3.65 4.59 -42.89
CA ALA A 25 3.12 3.74 -43.95
C ALA A 25 3.69 2.31 -44.01
N GLN A 26 4.80 2.06 -43.30
CA GLN A 26 5.48 0.75 -43.26
C GLN A 26 5.18 -0.05 -42.00
N ILE A 27 4.52 0.55 -41.05
CA ILE A 27 4.10 -0.14 -39.81
C ILE A 27 2.80 -0.88 -40.09
N SER A 28 2.73 -2.11 -39.63
CA SER A 28 1.55 -2.93 -39.76
C SER A 28 0.43 -2.44 -38.84
N ASP A 29 -0.80 -2.38 -39.36
CA ASP A 29 -2.01 -2.09 -38.56
C ASP A 29 -2.27 -3.13 -37.47
N THR A 30 -1.55 -4.28 -37.50
CA THR A 30 -1.61 -5.34 -36.50
C THR A 30 -0.48 -5.27 -35.50
N ALA A 31 0.34 -4.20 -35.51
CA ALA A 31 1.42 -4.03 -34.54
C ALA A 31 0.85 -3.93 -33.11
N THR A 32 1.35 -4.74 -32.22
CA THR A 32 0.89 -4.79 -30.82
C THR A 32 1.39 -3.57 -30.04
N ASP A 33 2.51 -2.99 -30.43
CA ASP A 33 3.04 -1.71 -29.97
C ASP A 33 3.57 -0.91 -31.15
N ASP A 34 2.68 -0.18 -31.81
CA ASP A 34 2.96 0.65 -32.97
C ASP A 34 3.97 1.78 -32.66
N THR A 35 3.90 2.34 -31.47
CA THR A 35 4.82 3.40 -31.02
C THR A 35 6.26 2.89 -30.92
N PHE A 36 6.45 1.67 -30.45
CA PHE A 36 7.79 1.09 -30.35
C PHE A 36 8.35 0.72 -31.71
N GLU A 37 7.57 0.13 -32.59
CA GLU A 37 7.98 -0.14 -33.99
C GLU A 37 8.33 1.16 -34.73
N LEU A 38 7.51 2.20 -34.57
CA LEU A 38 7.72 3.52 -35.16
C LEU A 38 9.07 4.11 -34.69
N GLN A 39 9.35 4.03 -33.41
CA GLN A 39 10.62 4.47 -32.83
C GLN A 39 11.80 3.74 -33.44
N LEU A 40 11.75 2.43 -33.56
CA LEU A 40 12.84 1.63 -34.11
C LEU A 40 13.10 1.95 -35.60
N GLU A 41 12.07 2.14 -36.40
CA GLU A 41 12.20 2.52 -37.81
C GLU A 41 12.73 3.94 -37.98
N LEU A 42 12.31 4.90 -37.16
CA LEU A 42 12.85 6.25 -37.16
C LEU A 42 14.34 6.24 -36.81
N PHE A 43 14.73 5.54 -35.75
CA PHE A 43 16.12 5.49 -35.32
C PHE A 43 17.05 4.79 -36.30
N LYS A 44 16.52 3.90 -37.12
CA LYS A 44 17.28 3.28 -38.19
C LYS A 44 17.61 4.23 -39.34
N ARG A 45 16.77 5.22 -39.58
CA ARG A 45 16.83 6.11 -40.77
C ARG A 45 17.37 7.50 -40.46
N THR A 46 17.43 7.88 -39.22
CA THR A 46 17.84 9.25 -38.86
C THR A 46 18.80 9.28 -37.66
N LYS A 47 19.47 10.41 -37.52
CA LYS A 47 20.26 10.72 -36.33
C LYS A 47 19.35 11.40 -35.31
N ILE A 48 19.47 10.99 -34.06
CA ILE A 48 18.72 11.56 -32.97
C ILE A 48 19.54 12.67 -32.33
N SER A 49 18.91 13.81 -32.11
CA SER A 49 19.47 14.90 -31.32
C SER A 49 18.63 15.12 -30.09
N PHE A 50 19.26 15.33 -28.95
CA PHE A 50 18.60 15.65 -27.71
C PHE A 50 18.52 17.15 -27.48
N LEU A 51 17.33 17.64 -27.10
CA LEU A 51 17.17 18.97 -26.51
C LEU A 51 17.31 18.83 -24.99
N SER A 52 18.19 19.66 -24.40
CA SER A 52 18.44 19.66 -22.96
C SER A 52 17.29 20.29 -22.14
N ASP A 53 16.48 21.10 -22.82
CA ASP A 53 15.38 21.81 -22.15
C ASP A 53 14.17 20.95 -21.93
N SER A 54 13.53 21.12 -20.78
CA SER A 54 12.27 20.44 -20.47
C SER A 54 11.12 21.09 -21.21
N THR A 55 10.74 20.51 -22.36
CA THR A 55 9.71 21.06 -23.26
C THR A 55 8.33 20.40 -23.10
N THR A 56 8.23 19.34 -22.31
CA THR A 56 7.00 18.53 -22.24
C THR A 56 6.67 18.14 -20.81
N VAL A 57 5.40 18.24 -20.47
CA VAL A 57 4.84 17.72 -19.21
C VAL A 57 4.13 16.41 -19.48
N TYR A 58 4.58 15.33 -18.85
CA TYR A 58 3.95 14.01 -18.94
C TYR A 58 2.90 13.83 -17.86
N ARG A 59 1.65 13.69 -18.25
CA ARG A 59 0.54 13.36 -17.35
C ARG A 59 0.42 11.85 -17.22
N MET A 60 0.68 11.31 -16.05
CA MET A 60 0.46 9.89 -15.77
C MET A 60 -1.02 9.62 -15.53
N ASN A 61 -1.66 8.91 -16.45
CA ASN A 61 -3.02 8.40 -16.28
C ASN A 61 -2.96 6.93 -15.86
N LEU A 62 -3.68 6.59 -14.78
CA LEU A 62 -3.86 5.20 -14.38
C LEU A 62 -4.67 4.46 -15.45
N GLY A 63 -4.25 3.24 -15.80
CA GLY A 63 -4.93 2.41 -16.82
C GLY A 63 -4.56 2.76 -18.24
N SER A 64 -3.60 3.65 -18.50
CA SER A 64 -3.02 3.83 -19.83
C SER A 64 -2.13 2.64 -20.21
N ASP A 65 -1.90 2.45 -21.51
CA ASP A 65 -1.00 1.39 -22.00
C ASP A 65 0.40 1.48 -21.41
N SER A 66 0.88 2.68 -21.08
CA SER A 66 2.15 2.88 -20.41
C SER A 66 2.13 2.52 -18.91
N LYS A 67 0.94 2.41 -18.31
CA LYS A 67 0.76 2.04 -16.90
C LYS A 67 -0.42 1.06 -16.75
N PRO A 68 -0.23 -0.21 -17.14
CA PRO A 68 -1.28 -1.21 -17.09
C PRO A 68 -1.76 -1.44 -15.67
N MET A 69 -3.08 -1.60 -15.49
CA MET A 69 -3.68 -1.85 -14.18
C MET A 69 -3.81 -3.33 -13.85
N THR A 70 -3.86 -4.19 -14.86
CA THR A 70 -4.04 -5.63 -14.68
C THR A 70 -2.82 -6.40 -15.17
N LEU A 71 -2.62 -7.60 -14.62
CA LEU A 71 -1.54 -8.47 -15.05
C LEU A 71 -1.70 -8.84 -16.54
N GLU A 72 -2.92 -9.10 -16.99
CA GLU A 72 -3.20 -9.45 -18.39
C GLU A 72 -2.78 -8.32 -19.36
N THR A 73 -3.12 -7.06 -19.04
CA THR A 73 -2.71 -5.92 -19.87
C THR A 73 -1.20 -5.70 -19.82
N ALA A 74 -0.55 -5.95 -18.67
CA ALA A 74 0.90 -5.87 -18.54
C ALA A 74 1.60 -6.96 -19.37
N GLU A 75 1.16 -8.20 -19.24
CA GLU A 75 1.71 -9.33 -20.01
C GLU A 75 1.55 -9.13 -21.53
N ARG A 76 0.38 -8.70 -21.98
CA ARG A 76 0.12 -8.38 -23.39
C ARG A 76 1.07 -7.29 -23.90
N ARG A 77 1.26 -6.22 -23.13
CA ARG A 77 2.17 -5.13 -23.48
C ARG A 77 3.61 -5.60 -23.58
N PHE A 78 4.13 -6.23 -22.53
CA PHE A 78 5.53 -6.70 -22.50
C PHE A 78 5.81 -7.73 -23.58
N THR A 79 4.84 -8.59 -23.89
CA THR A 79 4.95 -9.55 -24.99
C THR A 79 4.96 -8.83 -26.34
N GLY A 80 4.11 -7.83 -26.55
CA GLY A 80 4.10 -7.05 -27.81
C GLY A 80 5.43 -6.31 -28.04
N ILE A 81 6.02 -5.75 -26.99
CA ILE A 81 7.36 -5.15 -27.09
C ILE A 81 8.41 -6.20 -27.46
N LEU A 82 8.39 -7.35 -26.80
CA LEU A 82 9.30 -8.46 -27.12
C LEU A 82 9.16 -8.92 -28.56
N ASP A 83 7.95 -9.10 -29.08
CA ASP A 83 7.70 -9.52 -30.46
C ASP A 83 8.28 -8.53 -31.46
N SER A 84 8.10 -7.24 -31.23
CA SER A 84 8.69 -6.18 -32.04
C SER A 84 10.23 -6.22 -32.00
N GLN A 85 10.80 -6.42 -30.81
CA GLN A 85 12.26 -6.55 -30.64
C GLN A 85 12.80 -7.75 -31.39
N ILE A 86 12.16 -8.92 -31.30
CA ILE A 86 12.55 -10.14 -32.02
C ILE A 86 12.45 -9.95 -33.53
N LYS A 87 11.39 -9.30 -34.04
CA LYS A 87 11.22 -8.96 -35.44
C LYS A 87 12.43 -8.19 -35.99
N TYR A 88 12.92 -7.21 -35.23
CA TYR A 88 14.09 -6.42 -35.63
C TYR A 88 15.40 -7.18 -35.46
N LEU A 89 15.53 -7.97 -34.40
CA LEU A 89 16.72 -8.79 -34.15
C LEU A 89 16.94 -9.81 -35.28
N ASN A 90 15.89 -10.43 -35.78
CA ASN A 90 15.96 -11.41 -36.88
C ASN A 90 16.43 -10.81 -38.23
N LYS A 91 16.49 -9.50 -38.35
CA LYS A 91 17.08 -8.82 -39.50
C LYS A 91 18.62 -8.74 -39.46
N TYR A 92 19.25 -9.05 -38.33
CA TYR A 92 20.71 -9.07 -38.20
C TYR A 92 21.30 -10.32 -38.86
N PRO A 93 22.44 -10.22 -39.54
CA PRO A 93 23.03 -11.36 -40.25
C PRO A 93 23.74 -12.35 -39.33
N ASP A 94 24.13 -11.95 -38.12
CA ASP A 94 24.90 -12.78 -37.19
C ASP A 94 23.96 -13.61 -36.30
N GLN A 95 23.99 -14.94 -36.50
CA GLN A 95 23.11 -15.86 -35.79
C GLN A 95 23.47 -16.01 -34.30
N ASP A 96 24.72 -15.85 -33.92
CA ASP A 96 25.13 -15.93 -32.51
C ASP A 96 24.66 -14.70 -31.76
N ILE A 97 24.77 -13.53 -32.37
CA ILE A 97 24.19 -12.28 -31.82
C ILE A 97 22.68 -12.39 -31.70
N GLN A 98 22.00 -12.92 -32.72
CA GLN A 98 20.55 -13.15 -32.68
C GLN A 98 20.16 -14.00 -31.47
N ARG A 99 20.83 -15.14 -31.29
CA ARG A 99 20.52 -16.13 -30.24
C ARG A 99 20.75 -15.54 -28.83
N ILE A 100 21.89 -14.90 -28.61
CA ILE A 100 22.21 -14.30 -27.31
C ILE A 100 21.26 -13.17 -27.00
N SER A 101 21.01 -12.29 -27.96
CA SER A 101 20.08 -11.17 -27.77
C SER A 101 18.65 -11.63 -27.55
N HIS A 102 18.19 -12.68 -28.25
CA HIS A 102 16.87 -13.27 -28.04
C HIS A 102 16.70 -13.76 -26.58
N LEU A 103 17.70 -14.50 -26.06
CA LEU A 103 17.67 -14.97 -24.68
C LEU A 103 17.65 -13.80 -23.67
N ALA A 104 18.40 -12.75 -23.95
CA ALA A 104 18.42 -11.56 -23.11
C ALA A 104 17.06 -10.85 -23.10
N LEU A 105 16.43 -10.68 -24.26
CA LEU A 105 15.13 -10.04 -24.42
C LEU A 105 14.00 -10.81 -23.72
N VAL A 106 13.99 -12.13 -23.85
CA VAL A 106 13.02 -13.00 -23.15
C VAL A 106 13.15 -12.84 -21.65
N LYS A 107 14.39 -12.88 -21.13
CA LYS A 107 14.63 -12.69 -19.69
C LYS A 107 14.24 -11.28 -19.21
N ASP A 108 14.48 -10.26 -20.01
CA ASP A 108 14.10 -8.88 -19.71
C ASP A 108 12.57 -8.74 -19.59
N ARG A 109 11.82 -9.31 -20.54
CA ARG A 109 10.36 -9.40 -20.47
C ARG A 109 9.87 -10.11 -19.21
N ASP A 110 10.45 -11.28 -18.89
CA ASP A 110 10.07 -12.07 -17.73
C ASP A 110 10.35 -11.32 -16.43
N LEU A 111 11.45 -10.55 -16.40
CA LEU A 111 11.78 -9.67 -15.28
C LEU A 111 10.76 -8.52 -15.12
N ASP A 112 10.37 -7.87 -16.22
CA ASP A 112 9.37 -6.81 -16.19
C ASP A 112 8.02 -7.31 -15.65
N ILE A 113 7.58 -8.51 -16.07
CA ILE A 113 6.38 -9.17 -15.56
C ILE A 113 6.52 -9.47 -14.05
N LEU A 114 7.69 -9.96 -13.63
CA LEU A 114 7.94 -10.25 -12.22
C LEU A 114 7.92 -8.99 -11.36
N VAL A 115 8.56 -7.91 -11.82
CA VAL A 115 8.55 -6.61 -11.15
C VAL A 115 7.12 -6.12 -11.01
N PHE A 116 6.33 -6.13 -12.09
CA PHE A 116 4.93 -5.75 -12.04
C PHE A 116 4.13 -6.54 -10.99
N LYS A 117 4.32 -7.87 -10.94
CA LYS A 117 3.67 -8.73 -9.93
C LYS A 117 4.07 -8.33 -8.50
N LYS A 118 5.35 -8.02 -8.29
CA LYS A 118 5.87 -7.63 -6.98
C LYS A 118 5.37 -6.27 -6.54
N ASP A 119 5.33 -5.30 -7.44
CA ASP A 119 4.79 -3.98 -7.15
C ASP A 119 3.32 -4.05 -6.70
N ARG A 120 2.51 -4.89 -7.37
CA ARG A 120 1.13 -5.14 -6.94
C ARG A 120 1.02 -5.78 -5.57
N GLN A 121 1.92 -6.72 -5.24
CA GLN A 121 1.96 -7.30 -3.90
C GLN A 121 2.32 -6.27 -2.83
N ILE A 122 3.26 -5.38 -3.13
CA ILE A 122 3.66 -4.29 -2.24
C ILE A 122 2.49 -3.33 -2.01
N GLU A 123 1.80 -2.89 -3.08
CA GLU A 123 0.61 -2.04 -2.97
C GLU A 123 -0.48 -2.66 -2.06
N ASP A 124 -0.78 -3.97 -2.20
CA ASP A 124 -1.75 -4.67 -1.36
C ASP A 124 -1.28 -4.73 0.11
N LEU A 125 0.01 -5.02 0.33
CA LEU A 125 0.58 -5.05 1.68
C LEU A 125 0.54 -3.68 2.35
N ASP A 126 0.84 -2.60 1.63
CA ASP A 126 0.76 -1.24 2.14
C ASP A 126 -0.68 -0.85 2.53
N LEU A 127 -1.66 -1.25 1.72
CA LEU A 127 -3.07 -1.03 2.06
C LEU A 127 -3.47 -1.76 3.35
N ARG A 128 -3.05 -3.04 3.50
CA ARG A 128 -3.31 -3.82 4.71
C ARG A 128 -2.61 -3.24 5.93
N LEU A 129 -1.36 -2.82 5.77
CA LEU A 129 -0.60 -2.18 6.85
C LEU A 129 -1.29 -0.91 7.34
N ASN A 130 -1.77 -0.07 6.43
CA ASN A 130 -2.50 1.14 6.76
C ASN A 130 -3.82 0.83 7.50
N GLN A 131 -4.54 -0.24 7.11
CA GLN A 131 -5.74 -0.68 7.82
C GLN A 131 -5.43 -1.14 9.24
N VAL A 132 -4.40 -1.99 9.41
CA VAL A 132 -3.97 -2.47 10.74
C VAL A 132 -3.52 -1.32 11.62
N SER A 133 -2.79 -0.35 11.07
CA SER A 133 -2.35 0.84 11.82
C SER A 133 -3.53 1.68 12.33
N ARG A 134 -4.59 1.86 11.52
CA ARG A 134 -5.81 2.54 11.96
C ARG A 134 -6.51 1.78 13.09
N ILE A 135 -6.73 0.47 12.92
CA ILE A 135 -7.35 -0.38 13.95
C ILE A 135 -6.54 -0.31 15.26
N SER A 136 -5.21 -0.39 15.17
CA SER A 136 -4.33 -0.28 16.34
C SER A 136 -4.46 1.08 17.03
N HIS A 137 -4.59 2.16 16.26
CA HIS A 137 -4.81 3.50 16.81
C HIS A 137 -6.13 3.59 17.57
N ASP A 138 -7.23 3.15 16.94
CA ASP A 138 -8.57 3.15 17.54
C ASP A 138 -8.61 2.29 18.82
N GLN A 139 -7.94 1.13 18.81
CA GLN A 139 -7.82 0.27 20.00
C GLN A 139 -7.04 0.96 21.13
N ASN A 140 -5.97 1.68 20.83
CA ASN A 140 -5.22 2.41 21.83
C ASN A 140 -6.03 3.55 22.45
N GLU A 141 -6.80 4.29 21.65
CA GLU A 141 -7.73 5.31 22.17
C GLU A 141 -8.76 4.68 23.11
N TYR A 142 -9.34 3.55 22.72
CA TYR A 142 -10.30 2.83 23.56
C TYR A 142 -9.67 2.33 24.88
N ILE A 143 -8.44 1.83 24.82
CA ILE A 143 -7.68 1.42 26.02
C ILE A 143 -7.49 2.62 26.98
N GLU A 144 -7.18 3.81 26.47
CA GLU A 144 -7.02 4.99 27.33
C GLU A 144 -8.36 5.41 27.98
N VAL A 145 -9.48 5.30 27.27
CA VAL A 145 -10.80 5.52 27.85
C VAL A 145 -11.08 4.53 28.98
N LEU A 146 -10.86 3.23 28.74
CA LEU A 146 -11.07 2.20 29.76
C LEU A 146 -10.15 2.37 30.98
N LYS A 147 -8.93 2.81 30.78
CA LYS A 147 -8.00 3.11 31.91
C LYS A 147 -8.55 4.23 32.77
N LYS A 148 -9.06 5.30 32.16
CA LYS A 148 -9.67 6.41 32.87
C LYS A 148 -10.90 5.97 33.68
N GLU A 149 -11.83 5.24 33.04
CA GLU A 149 -13.01 4.72 33.73
C GLU A 149 -12.63 3.82 34.92
N ASN A 150 -11.60 2.97 34.75
CA ASN A 150 -11.11 2.11 35.84
C ASN A 150 -10.54 2.94 37.01
N GLN A 151 -9.82 4.02 36.72
CA GLN A 151 -9.34 4.94 37.74
C GLN A 151 -10.49 5.62 38.49
N ASP A 152 -11.55 6.04 37.77
CA ASP A 152 -12.73 6.65 38.35
C ASP A 152 -13.47 5.67 39.26
N PHE A 153 -13.67 4.40 38.81
CA PHE A 153 -14.25 3.33 39.63
C PHE A 153 -13.40 3.04 40.87
N GLN A 154 -12.09 2.97 40.75
CA GLN A 154 -11.20 2.74 41.88
C GLN A 154 -11.30 3.88 42.92
N SER A 155 -11.41 5.11 42.47
CA SER A 155 -11.58 6.30 43.33
C SER A 155 -12.91 6.23 44.08
N GLU A 156 -14.01 5.87 43.41
CA GLU A 156 -15.34 5.72 44.04
C GLU A 156 -15.37 4.55 45.03
N LEU A 157 -14.70 3.43 44.70
CA LEU A 157 -14.58 2.29 45.59
C LEU A 157 -13.84 2.66 46.88
N ASN A 158 -12.78 3.42 46.79
CA ASN A 158 -12.05 3.92 47.95
C ASN A 158 -12.91 4.87 48.80
N ARG A 159 -13.73 5.74 48.16
CA ARG A 159 -14.67 6.61 48.82
C ARG A 159 -15.74 5.83 49.60
N ILE A 160 -16.34 4.83 48.97
CA ILE A 160 -17.35 3.94 49.58
C ILE A 160 -16.71 3.19 50.77
N GLN A 161 -15.51 2.68 50.63
CA GLN A 161 -14.79 1.99 51.70
C GLN A 161 -14.59 2.93 52.91
N SER A 162 -14.15 4.18 52.70
CA SER A 162 -14.00 5.15 53.76
C SER A 162 -15.32 5.44 54.47
N LEU A 163 -16.43 5.63 53.75
CA LEU A 163 -17.76 5.84 54.32
C LEU A 163 -18.22 4.64 55.16
N TYR A 164 -17.94 3.41 54.68
CA TYR A 164 -18.27 2.20 55.42
C TYR A 164 -17.48 2.11 56.73
N ASP A 165 -16.22 2.41 56.69
CA ASP A 165 -15.34 2.39 57.87
C ASP A 165 -15.81 3.45 58.91
N ASP A 166 -16.17 4.66 58.46
CA ASP A 166 -16.74 5.72 59.33
C ASP A 166 -18.07 5.29 59.94
N LEU A 167 -18.96 4.69 59.15
CA LEU A 167 -20.23 4.18 59.62
C LEU A 167 -20.02 3.10 60.67
N GLN A 168 -19.06 2.20 60.45
CA GLN A 168 -18.73 1.11 61.37
C GLN A 168 -18.20 1.65 62.70
N ILE A 169 -17.36 2.71 62.68
CA ILE A 169 -16.90 3.40 63.89
C ILE A 169 -18.07 4.03 64.62
N GLN A 170 -18.98 4.72 63.92
CA GLN A 170 -20.18 5.32 64.51
C GLN A 170 -21.09 4.26 65.16
N TYR A 171 -21.35 3.19 64.44
CA TYR A 171 -22.14 2.08 64.94
C TYR A 171 -21.55 1.46 66.20
N ASN A 172 -20.26 1.18 66.19
CA ASN A 172 -19.54 0.65 67.37
C ASN A 172 -19.60 1.63 68.55
N SER A 173 -19.45 2.95 68.29
CA SER A 173 -19.55 3.94 69.34
C SER A 173 -20.93 4.02 70.00
N VAL A 174 -21.97 3.83 69.22
CA VAL A 174 -23.35 3.75 69.72
C VAL A 174 -23.56 2.47 70.55
N VAL A 175 -23.20 1.31 69.99
CA VAL A 175 -23.43 -0.01 70.63
C VAL A 175 -22.62 -0.13 71.93
N THR A 176 -21.41 0.42 72.01
CA THR A 176 -20.57 0.38 73.19
C THR A 176 -20.82 1.52 74.18
N SER A 177 -21.63 2.50 73.79
CA SER A 177 -21.97 3.60 74.68
C SER A 177 -22.65 3.10 75.98
N ARG A 178 -22.37 3.75 77.10
CA ARG A 178 -22.99 3.42 78.38
C ARG A 178 -24.54 3.50 78.33
N ARG A 179 -25.09 4.35 77.46
CA ARG A 179 -26.54 4.47 77.26
C ARG A 179 -27.19 3.22 76.70
N TRP A 180 -26.49 2.42 75.89
CA TRP A 180 -26.99 1.17 75.33
C TRP A 180 -26.54 -0.07 76.14
N THR A 181 -25.34 -0.06 76.65
CA THR A 181 -24.78 -1.20 77.40
C THR A 181 -25.50 -1.45 78.72
N ILE A 182 -25.86 -0.38 79.43
CA ILE A 182 -26.56 -0.52 80.73
C ILE A 182 -27.97 -1.07 80.59
N PRO A 183 -28.86 -0.47 79.74
CA PRO A 183 -30.20 -1.01 79.57
C PRO A 183 -30.22 -2.46 79.03
N THR A 184 -29.32 -2.78 78.05
CA THR A 184 -29.22 -4.10 77.49
C THR A 184 -28.77 -5.15 78.53
N LYS A 185 -27.84 -4.83 79.40
CA LYS A 185 -27.43 -5.70 80.50
C LYS A 185 -28.55 -5.92 81.51
N ILE A 186 -29.32 -4.88 81.82
CA ILE A 186 -30.49 -4.98 82.71
C ILE A 186 -31.59 -5.86 82.06
N ILE A 187 -31.92 -5.65 80.82
CA ILE A 187 -32.91 -6.46 80.09
C ILE A 187 -32.47 -7.94 80.01
N ASN A 188 -31.22 -8.20 79.70
CA ASN A 188 -30.69 -9.57 79.64
C ASN A 188 -30.63 -10.25 81.03
N PHE A 189 -30.36 -9.49 82.07
CA PHE A 189 -30.42 -9.98 83.43
C PHE A 189 -31.83 -10.46 83.79
N PHE A 190 -32.84 -9.63 83.52
CA PHE A 190 -34.27 -10.02 83.76
C PHE A 190 -34.76 -11.16 82.84
N ARG A 191 -34.22 -11.29 81.64
CA ARG A 191 -34.53 -12.44 80.70
C ARG A 191 -33.92 -13.76 81.18
N ARG A 192 -32.80 -13.75 81.88
CA ARG A 192 -32.16 -14.93 82.44
C ARG A 192 -32.75 -15.40 83.79
N SER A 193 -33.57 -14.57 84.37
CA SER A 193 -34.21 -14.80 85.69
C SER A 193 -35.61 -15.38 85.59
N LYS A 194 -36.07 -15.75 84.38
CA LYS A 194 -37.22 -16.53 84.06
C LYS A 194 -36.81 -17.88 83.50
#